data_e31474be9c4baf5f3faddb458af2a51b
#
_entry.id   e31474be9c4baf5f3faddb458af2a51b
#
_cell.length_a   1.000
_cell.length_b   1.000
_cell.length_c   1.000
_cell.angle_alpha   90.00
_cell.angle_beta   90.00
_cell.angle_gamma   90.00
#
_symmetry.space_group_name_H-M   'P 1'
#
loop_
_entity.id
_entity.type
_entity.pdbx_description
1 polymer ?
#
loop_
_entity_poly.entity_id
_entity_poly.type
_entity_poly.pdbx_seq_one_letter_code
_entity_poly.pdbx_strand_id
1 'polypeptide(L)'
;MKVSEQIAIIKAYEDGKTIERKRFDRNEWESIVYVEDFPFDFVANEYRIKQVPKYRPYESVEEAFSDAKKHGFWVKCKNKESLCTIHDFGVGICGDLYINGYDALKFMNDFVWCDDGSPCGIKI
;
A
#
# COMPACT_ATOMS: atom_id res chain seq x y z
N MET A 1 -10.89 -20.78 -15.64
CA MET A 1 -11.39 -19.41 -15.34
C MET A 1 -12.54 -19.08 -16.27
N LYS A 2 -13.61 -18.56 -15.73
CA LYS A 2 -14.78 -18.15 -16.52
C LYS A 2 -14.46 -16.92 -17.38
N VAL A 3 -15.15 -16.78 -18.52
CA VAL A 3 -14.95 -15.63 -19.43
C VAL A 3 -15.17 -14.29 -18.71
N SER A 4 -16.19 -14.21 -17.83
CA SER A 4 -16.43 -12.99 -17.04
C SER A 4 -15.26 -12.63 -16.12
N GLU A 5 -14.60 -13.61 -15.54
CA GLU A 5 -13.41 -13.42 -14.70
C GLU A 5 -12.21 -12.97 -15.54
N GLN A 6 -12.03 -13.55 -16.71
CA GLN A 6 -10.97 -13.15 -17.64
C GLN A 6 -11.14 -11.69 -18.08
N ILE A 7 -12.36 -11.29 -18.42
CA ILE A 7 -12.68 -9.91 -18.78
C ILE A 7 -12.37 -8.94 -17.63
N ALA A 8 -12.72 -9.32 -16.41
CA ALA A 8 -12.44 -8.50 -15.22
C ALA A 8 -10.93 -8.30 -15.00
N ILE A 9 -10.13 -9.34 -15.21
CA ILE A 9 -8.67 -9.27 -15.10
C ILE A 9 -8.08 -8.34 -16.19
N ILE A 10 -8.51 -8.51 -17.43
CA ILE A 10 -8.04 -7.69 -18.56
C ILE A 10 -8.39 -6.22 -18.34
N LYS A 11 -9.61 -5.95 -17.89
CA LYS A 11 -10.05 -4.59 -17.61
C LYS A 11 -9.27 -3.94 -16.46
N ALA A 12 -9.01 -4.69 -15.39
CA ALA A 12 -8.19 -4.21 -14.27
C ALA A 12 -6.76 -3.89 -14.72
N TYR A 13 -6.19 -4.69 -15.60
CA TYR A 13 -4.87 -4.44 -16.19
C TYR A 13 -4.86 -3.15 -17.00
N GLU A 14 -5.88 -2.94 -17.84
CA GLU A 14 -6.04 -1.72 -18.63
C GLU A 14 -6.18 -0.48 -17.73
N ASP A 15 -6.85 -0.63 -16.59
CA ASP A 15 -7.05 0.45 -15.61
C ASP A 15 -5.77 0.73 -14.76
N GLY A 16 -4.68 0.03 -15.02
CA GLY A 16 -3.40 0.24 -14.32
C GLY A 16 -3.26 -0.50 -13.00
N LYS A 17 -4.16 -1.41 -12.67
CA LYS A 17 -4.06 -2.23 -11.46
C LYS A 17 -2.99 -3.30 -11.62
N THR A 18 -2.36 -3.68 -10.52
CA THR A 18 -1.35 -4.75 -10.51
C THR A 18 -2.04 -6.10 -10.59
N ILE A 19 -1.65 -6.91 -11.58
CA ILE A 19 -2.15 -8.27 -11.75
C ILE A 19 -1.05 -9.25 -11.34
N GLU A 20 -1.43 -10.27 -10.59
CA GLU A 20 -0.56 -11.37 -10.23
C GLU A 20 -0.89 -12.61 -11.05
N ARG A 21 0.15 -13.34 -11.42
CA ARG A 21 0.06 -14.57 -12.23
C ARG A 21 0.67 -15.73 -11.46
N LYS A 22 0.02 -16.87 -11.55
CA LYS A 22 0.55 -18.16 -11.04
C LYS A 22 0.41 -19.20 -12.15
N ARG A 23 1.49 -19.90 -12.49
CA ARG A 23 1.42 -21.06 -13.39
C ARG A 23 0.76 -22.22 -12.64
N PHE A 24 -0.03 -23.01 -13.35
CA PHE A 24 -0.74 -24.15 -12.76
C PHE A 24 0.20 -25.21 -12.17
N ASP A 25 1.42 -25.31 -12.67
CA ASP A 25 2.44 -26.25 -12.21
C ASP A 25 3.31 -25.69 -11.05
N ARG A 26 3.04 -24.47 -10.59
CA ARG A 26 3.77 -23.79 -9.51
C ARG A 26 2.81 -23.21 -8.47
N ASN A 27 3.33 -23.03 -7.25
CA ASN A 27 2.55 -22.46 -6.14
C ASN A 27 2.94 -21.01 -5.83
N GLU A 28 3.70 -20.37 -6.71
CA GLU A 28 4.18 -19.01 -6.50
C GLU A 28 3.43 -18.03 -7.40
N TRP A 29 3.01 -16.90 -6.80
CA TRP A 29 2.42 -15.78 -7.52
C TRP A 29 3.51 -14.77 -7.86
N GLU A 30 3.48 -14.27 -9.09
CA GLU A 30 4.39 -13.22 -9.55
C GLU A 30 3.60 -12.07 -10.16
N SER A 31 4.09 -10.84 -9.99
CA SER A 31 3.47 -9.65 -10.58
C SER A 31 3.79 -9.58 -12.07
N ILE A 32 2.77 -9.25 -12.88
CA ILE A 32 2.96 -9.03 -14.31
C ILE A 32 3.45 -7.60 -14.52
N VAL A 33 4.55 -7.47 -15.26
CA VAL A 33 5.05 -6.17 -15.69
C VAL A 33 4.25 -5.71 -16.90
N TYR A 34 3.92 -4.42 -16.98
CA TYR A 34 3.20 -3.87 -18.11
C TYR A 34 3.99 -4.09 -19.40
N VAL A 35 3.31 -4.65 -20.40
CA VAL A 35 3.83 -4.82 -21.76
C VAL A 35 2.77 -4.31 -22.75
N GLU A 36 3.20 -3.84 -23.91
CA GLU A 36 2.27 -3.32 -24.95
C GLU A 36 1.42 -4.43 -25.56
N ASP A 37 1.97 -5.65 -25.63
CA ASP A 37 1.28 -6.80 -26.16
C ASP A 37 0.38 -7.43 -25.09
N PHE A 38 -0.59 -8.22 -25.53
CA PHE A 38 -1.51 -8.96 -24.66
C PHE A 38 -0.74 -10.02 -23.84
N PRO A 39 -0.57 -9.84 -22.52
CA PRO A 39 0.30 -10.70 -21.71
C PRO A 39 -0.38 -11.93 -21.13
N PHE A 40 -1.65 -12.18 -21.45
CA PHE A 40 -2.46 -13.18 -20.76
C PHE A 40 -2.51 -14.51 -21.52
N ASP A 41 -2.26 -15.59 -20.78
CA ASP A 41 -2.48 -16.97 -21.22
C ASP A 41 -3.28 -17.69 -20.16
N PHE A 42 -4.60 -17.66 -20.29
CA PHE A 42 -5.53 -18.24 -19.29
C PHE A 42 -5.55 -19.77 -19.31
N VAL A 43 -4.93 -20.39 -20.29
CA VAL A 43 -4.81 -21.85 -20.36
C VAL A 43 -3.69 -22.36 -19.45
N ALA A 44 -2.56 -21.64 -19.45
CA ALA A 44 -1.36 -22.04 -18.72
C ALA A 44 -1.26 -21.43 -17.32
N ASN A 45 -1.99 -20.35 -17.02
CA ASN A 45 -1.83 -19.58 -15.81
C ASN A 45 -3.16 -19.20 -15.17
N GLU A 46 -3.12 -19.04 -13.85
CA GLU A 46 -4.15 -18.33 -13.10
C GLU A 46 -3.74 -16.86 -12.93
N TYR A 47 -4.72 -16.00 -12.90
CA TYR A 47 -4.53 -14.54 -12.69
C TYR A 47 -5.42 -14.04 -11.57
N ARG A 48 -4.93 -13.06 -10.83
CA ARG A 48 -5.72 -12.34 -9.84
C ARG A 48 -5.30 -10.87 -9.77
N ILE A 49 -6.23 -10.03 -9.36
CA ILE A 49 -5.91 -8.62 -9.07
C ILE A 49 -5.25 -8.59 -7.69
N LYS A 50 -4.03 -8.04 -7.63
CA LYS A 50 -3.33 -7.86 -6.36
C LYS A 50 -4.14 -6.93 -5.46
N GLN A 51 -4.55 -7.43 -4.31
CA GLN A 51 -5.23 -6.61 -3.32
C GLN A 51 -4.19 -5.85 -2.50
N VAL A 52 -4.12 -4.55 -2.74
CA VAL A 52 -3.32 -3.66 -1.91
C VAL A 52 -4.17 -3.29 -0.70
N PRO A 53 -3.69 -3.56 0.54
CA PRO A 53 -4.42 -3.12 1.72
C PRO A 53 -4.66 -1.62 1.67
N LYS A 54 -5.89 -1.20 1.97
CA LYS A 54 -6.25 0.21 2.03
C LYS A 54 -5.96 0.74 3.42
N TYR A 55 -5.41 1.92 3.49
CA TYR A 55 -5.11 2.62 4.74
C TYR A 55 -5.75 4.00 4.71
N ARG A 56 -6.19 4.47 5.87
CA ARG A 56 -6.64 5.84 6.07
C ARG A 56 -5.66 6.60 6.95
N PRO A 57 -5.59 7.93 6.83
CA PRO A 57 -4.76 8.74 7.74
C PRO A 57 -5.25 8.60 9.18
N TYR A 58 -4.35 8.82 10.13
CA TYR A 58 -4.74 8.90 11.55
C TYR A 58 -5.70 10.07 11.77
N GLU A 59 -6.71 9.86 12.59
CA GLU A 59 -7.72 10.87 12.90
C GLU A 59 -7.50 11.56 14.25
N SER A 60 -6.68 10.95 15.11
CA SER A 60 -6.39 11.48 16.44
C SER A 60 -4.94 11.22 16.85
N VAL A 61 -4.44 12.04 17.79
CA VAL A 61 -3.11 11.85 18.37
C VAL A 61 -2.99 10.50 19.06
N GLU A 62 -4.03 10.08 19.77
CA GLU A 62 -4.05 8.79 20.48
C GLU A 62 -3.92 7.62 19.51
N GLU A 63 -4.62 7.66 18.39
CA GLU A 63 -4.57 6.63 17.37
C GLU A 63 -3.18 6.56 16.74
N ALA A 64 -2.60 7.72 16.38
CA ALA A 64 -1.26 7.81 15.82
C ALA A 64 -0.19 7.35 16.82
N PHE A 65 -0.29 7.78 18.06
CA PHE A 65 0.65 7.41 19.11
C PHE A 65 0.61 5.91 19.43
N SER A 66 -0.58 5.35 19.54
CA SER A 66 -0.78 3.92 19.80
C SER A 66 -0.14 3.06 18.71
N ASP A 67 -0.30 3.43 17.45
CA ASP A 67 0.28 2.72 16.31
C ASP A 67 1.81 2.91 16.26
N ALA A 68 2.29 4.13 16.48
CA ALA A 68 3.71 4.45 16.56
C ALA A 68 4.43 3.65 17.65
N LYS A 69 3.77 3.47 18.79
CA LYS A 69 4.30 2.68 19.91
C LYS A 69 4.51 1.23 19.52
N LYS A 70 3.60 0.65 18.72
CA LYS A 70 3.73 -0.72 18.22
C LYS A 70 4.93 -0.88 17.28
N HIS A 71 5.27 0.16 16.52
CA HIS A 71 6.33 0.15 15.51
C HIS A 71 7.66 0.74 15.99
N GLY A 72 7.74 1.20 17.25
CA GLY A 72 8.98 1.73 17.83
C GLY A 72 9.34 3.14 17.42
N PHE A 73 8.41 3.94 16.90
CA PHE A 73 8.56 5.36 16.52
C PHE A 73 9.55 5.67 15.38
N TRP A 74 10.10 4.66 14.72
CA TRP A 74 11.00 4.85 13.58
C TRP A 74 10.26 4.75 12.26
N VAL A 75 10.44 5.76 11.40
CA VAL A 75 9.87 5.83 10.06
C VAL A 75 10.94 6.09 9.02
N LYS A 76 10.63 5.74 7.78
CA LYS A 76 11.49 5.94 6.63
C LYS A 76 10.70 6.66 5.55
N CYS A 77 11.34 7.65 4.89
CA CYS A 77 10.74 8.30 3.73
C CYS A 77 10.74 7.33 2.54
N LYS A 78 9.60 7.20 1.84
CA LYS A 78 9.46 6.31 0.69
C LYS A 78 10.46 6.60 -0.43
N ASN A 79 10.79 7.88 -0.63
CA ASN A 79 11.63 8.33 -1.74
C ASN A 79 13.11 8.51 -1.35
N LYS A 80 13.45 8.30 -0.09
CA LYS A 80 14.80 8.46 0.43
C LYS A 80 15.06 7.38 1.47
N GLU A 81 16.30 6.93 1.58
CA GLU A 81 16.70 5.99 2.62
C GLU A 81 16.96 6.67 3.98
N SER A 82 16.38 7.84 4.18
CA SER A 82 16.53 8.59 5.42
C SER A 82 15.61 8.04 6.50
N LEU A 83 16.18 7.69 7.64
CA LEU A 83 15.44 7.27 8.82
C LEU A 83 15.12 8.48 9.69
N CYS A 84 13.89 8.56 10.17
CA CYS A 84 13.43 9.59 11.07
C CYS A 84 12.71 8.97 12.25
N THR A 85 12.75 9.65 13.41
CA THR A 85 11.88 9.29 14.54
C THR A 85 10.65 10.18 14.54
N ILE A 86 9.52 9.63 14.99
CA ILE A 86 8.36 10.45 15.32
C ILE A 86 8.62 11.11 16.66
N HIS A 87 8.65 12.42 16.70
CA HIS A 87 8.97 13.19 17.91
C HIS A 87 7.94 14.27 18.22
N ASP A 88 6.98 14.51 17.34
CA ASP A 88 5.98 15.54 17.51
C ASP A 88 4.62 15.11 16.97
N PHE A 89 3.59 15.29 17.81
CA PHE A 89 2.19 15.14 17.43
C PHE A 89 1.49 16.44 17.78
N GLY A 90 0.76 17.00 16.83
CA GLY A 90 0.05 18.25 17.04
C GLY A 90 -1.32 18.26 16.42
N VAL A 91 -2.16 19.15 16.88
CA VAL A 91 -3.48 19.41 16.32
C VAL A 91 -3.52 20.86 15.86
N GLY A 92 -3.86 21.07 14.58
CA GLY A 92 -3.98 22.40 14.02
C GLY A 92 -5.21 23.15 14.50
N ILE A 93 -5.30 24.43 14.14
CA ILE A 93 -6.42 25.31 14.50
C ILE A 93 -7.77 24.75 14.02
N CYS A 94 -7.77 24.06 12.86
CA CYS A 94 -8.97 23.44 12.29
C CYS A 94 -9.23 22.03 12.80
N GLY A 95 -8.48 21.54 13.78
CA GLY A 95 -8.61 20.19 14.34
C GLY A 95 -7.85 19.11 13.56
N ASP A 96 -7.07 19.47 12.57
CA ASP A 96 -6.27 18.53 11.79
C ASP A 96 -5.08 18.00 12.57
N LEU A 97 -4.82 16.70 12.45
CA LEU A 97 -3.64 16.07 13.08
C LEU A 97 -2.39 16.33 12.24
N TYR A 98 -1.31 16.68 12.94
CA TYR A 98 0.03 16.82 12.36
C TYR A 98 1.00 15.88 13.06
N ILE A 99 1.88 15.26 12.27
CA ILE A 99 2.95 14.39 12.76
C ILE A 99 4.27 14.93 12.22
N ASN A 100 5.18 15.31 13.09
CA ASN A 100 6.46 15.95 12.73
C ASN A 100 6.28 17.19 11.81
N GLY A 101 5.16 17.92 11.95
CA GLY A 101 4.84 19.08 11.13
C GLY A 101 4.17 18.77 9.78
N TYR A 102 3.99 17.51 9.45
CA TYR A 102 3.26 17.09 8.25
C TYR A 102 1.81 16.74 8.62
N ASP A 103 0.85 17.09 7.74
CA ASP A 103 -0.51 16.62 7.97
C ASP A 103 -0.57 15.08 7.87
N ALA A 104 -1.57 14.49 8.52
CA ALA A 104 -1.65 13.02 8.64
C ALA A 104 -1.71 12.30 7.29
N LEU A 105 -2.40 12.89 6.31
CA LEU A 105 -2.50 12.31 4.96
C LEU A 105 -1.15 12.33 4.24
N LYS A 106 -0.46 13.47 4.29
CA LYS A 106 0.87 13.62 3.68
C LYS A 106 1.89 12.70 4.36
N PHE A 107 1.84 12.61 5.67
CA PHE A 107 2.72 11.72 6.43
C PHE A 107 2.51 10.25 6.03
N MET A 108 1.26 9.82 5.91
CA MET A 108 0.93 8.47 5.46
C MET A 108 1.43 8.19 4.04
N ASN A 109 1.32 9.17 3.14
CA ASN A 109 1.74 9.01 1.75
C ASN A 109 3.27 9.00 1.57
N ASP A 110 4.00 9.73 2.41
CA ASP A 110 5.44 9.95 2.25
C ASP A 110 6.31 9.03 3.11
N PHE A 111 5.77 8.46 4.19
CA PHE A 111 6.53 7.67 5.15
C PHE A 111 5.95 6.28 5.35
N VAL A 112 6.84 5.35 5.70
CA VAL A 112 6.48 3.98 6.09
C VAL A 112 7.21 3.63 7.38
N TRP A 113 6.66 2.66 8.13
CA TRP A 113 7.30 2.16 9.34
C TRP A 113 8.58 1.38 9.00
N CYS A 114 9.65 1.59 9.77
CA CYS A 114 10.93 0.94 9.51
C CYS A 114 10.93 -0.56 9.81
N ASP A 115 10.10 -1.01 10.72
CA ASP A 115 10.07 -2.42 11.16
C ASP A 115 9.47 -3.36 10.12
N ASP A 116 8.37 -2.97 9.50
CA ASP A 116 7.65 -3.84 8.54
C ASP A 116 7.37 -3.18 7.18
N GLY A 117 7.67 -1.91 7.02
CA GLY A 117 7.43 -1.19 5.77
C GLY A 117 5.97 -0.84 5.50
N SER A 118 5.09 -1.02 6.48
CA SER A 118 3.67 -0.68 6.32
C SER A 118 3.44 0.82 6.32
N PRO A 119 2.36 1.30 5.67
CA PRO A 119 2.02 2.73 5.69
C PRO A 119 1.73 3.25 7.09
N CYS A 120 2.03 4.54 7.31
CA CYS A 120 1.74 5.22 8.59
C CYS A 120 0.28 5.68 8.61
N GLY A 121 -0.63 4.74 8.75
CA GLY A 121 -2.07 4.95 8.78
C GLY A 121 -2.79 3.76 9.41
N ILE A 122 -4.11 3.81 9.44
CA ILE A 122 -4.93 2.72 9.94
C ILE A 122 -5.44 1.86 8.79
N LYS A 123 -5.21 0.58 8.88
CA LYS A 123 -5.71 -0.39 7.88
C LYS A 123 -7.23 -0.46 7.94
N ILE A 124 -7.83 -0.26 6.80
CA ILE A 124 -9.30 -0.32 6.64
C ILE A 124 -9.73 -1.76 6.36
#